data_a02cf214b2367b343010ec1f72a2ff9b
#
_entry.id   a02cf214b2367b343010ec1f72a2ff9b
#
_cell.length_a   1.000
_cell.length_b   1.000
_cell.length_c   1.000
_cell.angle_alpha   90.00
_cell.angle_beta   90.00
_cell.angle_gamma   90.00
#
_symmetry.space_group_name_H-M   'P 1'
#
loop_
_entity.id
_entity.type
_entity.pdbx_description
1 polymer ?
#
loop_
_entity_poly.entity_id
_entity_poly.type
_entity_poly.pdbx_seq_one_letter_code
_entity_poly.pdbx_strand_id
1 'polypeptide(L)'
;MAKPPEKKAEPAKPTDVRVLPMELRIADRFTDATGEWEVISRPFVSAGGKLASAHVRKIGRPESTDLRTWNAHERIAVRRA
;
A
#
# COMPACT_ATOMS: atom_id res chain seq x y z
N MET A 1 -11.86 18.35 -23.98
CA MET A 1 -11.78 17.92 -23.64
C MET A 1 -11.30 17.48 -23.14
N ALA A 2 -11.24 17.38 -23.05
CA ALA A 2 -11.02 16.69 -22.44
C ALA A 2 -10.60 16.31 -21.81
N LYS A 3 -10.54 16.24 -21.48
CA LYS A 3 -10.35 15.68 -20.74
C LYS A 3 -10.07 15.12 -20.32
N PRO A 4 -9.99 15.05 -20.27
CA PRO A 4 -9.83 14.20 -19.73
C PRO A 4 -9.79 13.67 -19.17
N PRO A 5 -9.92 13.66 -19.24
CA PRO A 5 -10.07 12.89 -18.59
C PRO A 5 -9.97 12.30 -18.10
N GLU A 6 -9.97 12.29 -18.07
CA GLU A 6 -10.01 11.57 -17.64
C GLU A 6 -9.87 11.08 -17.00
N LYS A 7 -9.75 11.26 -16.85
CA LYS A 7 -9.51 10.63 -16.19
C LYS A 7 -9.88 10.24 -15.62
N LYS A 8 -10.21 10.36 -15.57
CA LYS A 8 -10.56 9.83 -15.00
C LYS A 8 -11.01 9.10 -14.84
N ALA A 9 -11.21 8.93 -14.99
CA ALA A 9 -11.67 8.13 -14.83
C ALA A 9 -11.51 7.40 -14.45
N GLU A 10 -11.25 7.14 -14.39
CA GLU A 10 -11.10 6.38 -13.83
C GLU A 10 -11.43 6.24 -12.91
N PRO A 11 -12.01 6.47 -12.86
CA PRO A 11 -12.53 6.49 -11.75
C PRO A 11 -12.86 5.58 -11.01
N ALA A 12 -13.30 5.21 -11.25
CA ALA A 12 -13.65 4.18 -10.47
C ALA A 12 -12.49 3.70 -9.81
N LYS A 13 -11.54 4.32 -9.97
CA LYS A 13 -10.48 3.93 -9.30
C LYS A 13 -10.64 4.23 -7.96
N PRO A 14 -10.66 3.25 -7.18
CA PRO A 14 -10.67 3.49 -5.81
C PRO A 14 -9.55 4.40 -5.55
N THR A 15 -9.64 5.09 -4.61
CA THR A 15 -8.76 6.05 -4.26
C THR A 15 -7.37 5.55 -4.15
N ASP A 16 -6.52 5.93 -5.04
CA ASP A 16 -5.09 5.79 -4.86
C ASP A 16 -4.64 6.92 -3.98
N VAL A 17 -4.06 6.60 -2.85
CA VAL A 17 -3.55 7.61 -1.92
C VAL A 17 -2.09 7.33 -1.63
N ARG A 18 -1.36 8.36 -1.29
CA ARG A 18 0.02 8.22 -0.85
C ARG A 18 0.07 8.45 0.64
N VAL A 19 0.57 7.47 1.35
CA VAL A 19 0.58 7.49 2.80
C VAL A 19 1.97 7.18 3.32
N LEU A 20 2.26 7.66 4.51
CA LEU A 20 3.45 7.20 5.22
C LEU A 20 3.22 5.76 5.69
N PRO A 21 4.30 4.99 5.87
CA PRO A 21 4.11 3.58 6.26
C PRO A 21 3.28 3.40 7.53
N MET A 22 3.43 4.29 8.50
CA MET A 22 2.66 4.17 9.73
C MET A 22 1.20 4.55 9.55
N GLU A 23 0.84 5.10 8.40
CA GLU A 23 -0.55 5.42 8.07
C GLU A 23 -1.24 4.28 7.33
N LEU A 24 -0.52 3.20 7.06
CA LEU A 24 -1.11 2.05 6.40
C LEU A 24 -2.22 1.46 7.25
N ARG A 25 -3.25 0.99 6.58
CA ARG A 25 -4.40 0.36 7.23
C ARG A 25 -4.53 -1.06 6.74
N ILE A 26 -5.08 -1.91 7.58
CA ILE A 26 -5.40 -3.27 7.17
C ILE A 26 -6.33 -3.19 5.96
N ALA A 27 -6.06 -4.01 4.95
CA ALA A 27 -6.75 -4.07 3.67
C ALA A 27 -6.27 -3.05 2.63
N ASP A 28 -5.35 -2.17 2.98
CA ASP A 28 -4.69 -1.36 1.96
C ASP A 28 -3.93 -2.29 1.00
N ARG A 29 -3.93 -1.95 -0.28
CA ARG A 29 -3.25 -2.74 -1.29
C ARG A 29 -2.19 -1.90 -1.99
N PHE A 30 -1.10 -2.54 -2.33
CA PHE A 30 -0.05 -1.89 -3.09
C PHE A 30 0.54 -2.89 -4.09
N THR A 31 1.20 -2.36 -5.10
CA THR A 31 1.82 -3.17 -6.15
C THR A 31 3.30 -2.89 -6.18
N ASP A 32 4.10 -3.93 -6.27
CA ASP A 32 5.54 -3.79 -6.48
C ASP A 32 5.99 -4.74 -7.58
N ALA A 33 7.30 -4.90 -7.73
CA ALA A 33 7.85 -5.74 -8.80
C ALA A 33 7.45 -7.19 -8.67
N THR A 34 7.06 -7.65 -7.48
CA THR A 34 6.69 -9.04 -7.24
C THR A 34 5.19 -9.28 -7.33
N GLY A 35 4.41 -8.24 -7.53
CA GLY A 35 2.97 -8.38 -7.68
C GLY A 35 2.19 -7.46 -6.76
N GLU A 36 0.94 -7.81 -6.56
CA GLU A 36 0.04 -7.00 -5.76
C GLU A 36 -0.11 -7.64 -4.37
N TRP A 37 -0.09 -6.78 -3.35
CA TRP A 37 -0.09 -7.21 -1.96
C TRP A 37 -1.15 -6.47 -1.17
N GLU A 38 -1.60 -7.11 -0.11
CA GLU A 38 -2.58 -6.53 0.80
C GLU A 38 -1.99 -6.46 2.21
N VAL A 39 -2.14 -5.33 2.87
CA VAL A 39 -1.69 -5.16 4.24
C VAL A 39 -2.62 -5.92 5.17
N ILE A 40 -2.08 -6.79 6.01
CA ILE A 40 -2.88 -7.63 6.90
C ILE A 40 -2.59 -7.38 8.38
N SER A 41 -1.70 -6.44 8.69
CA SER A 41 -1.44 -6.07 10.08
C SER A 41 -1.22 -4.57 10.16
N ARG A 42 -1.31 -4.06 11.37
CA ARG A 42 -0.96 -2.67 11.58
C ARG A 42 0.55 -2.50 11.46
N PRO A 43 1.00 -1.38 10.91
CA PRO A 43 2.43 -1.14 10.81
C PRO A 43 3.05 -0.89 12.19
N PHE A 44 4.32 -1.21 12.29
CA PHE A 44 5.08 -0.94 13.51
C PHE A 44 6.44 -0.40 13.11
N VAL A 45 7.07 0.33 14.03
CA VAL A 45 8.36 0.96 13.75
C VAL A 45 9.47 0.18 14.43
N SER A 46 10.66 0.30 13.87
CA SER A 46 11.85 -0.29 14.40
C SER A 46 13.03 0.64 14.12
N ALA A 47 14.21 0.24 14.56
CA ALA A 47 15.45 1.00 14.32
C ALA A 47 15.30 2.46 14.77
N GLY A 48 14.76 2.66 15.96
CA GLY A 48 14.63 4.01 16.50
C GLY A 48 13.64 4.87 15.75
N GLY A 49 12.64 4.26 15.11
CA GLY A 49 11.63 5.00 14.36
C GLY A 49 12.03 5.30 12.94
N LYS A 50 13.12 4.73 12.45
CA LYS A 50 13.58 5.01 11.09
C LYS A 50 12.96 4.09 10.06
N LEU A 51 12.57 2.90 10.48
CA LEU A 51 11.96 1.91 9.60
C LEU A 51 10.57 1.56 10.11
N ALA A 52 9.67 1.30 9.18
CA ALA A 52 8.33 0.86 9.50
C ALA A 52 8.05 -0.41 8.72
N SER A 53 7.38 -1.35 9.37
CA SER A 53 7.13 -2.66 8.77
C SER A 53 5.68 -3.03 8.96
N ALA A 54 5.17 -3.85 8.07
CA ALA A 54 3.82 -4.40 8.20
C ALA A 54 3.80 -5.75 7.51
N HIS A 55 2.97 -6.63 8.03
CA HIS A 55 2.76 -7.92 7.39
C HIS A 55 1.80 -7.75 6.23
N VAL A 56 2.09 -8.44 5.14
CA VAL A 56 1.31 -8.35 3.91
C VAL A 56 1.04 -9.75 3.39
N ARG A 57 0.04 -9.84 2.54
CA ARG A 57 -0.36 -11.10 1.92
C ARG A 57 -0.48 -10.87 0.43
N LYS A 58 -0.01 -11.81 -0.36
CA LYS A 58 -0.06 -11.67 -1.80
C LYS A 58 -1.49 -11.86 -2.29
N ILE A 59 -1.94 -10.95 -3.15
CA ILE A 59 -3.27 -11.06 -3.74
C ILE A 59 -3.26 -12.26 -4.68
N GLY A 60 -4.26 -13.11 -4.53
CA GLY A 60 -4.35 -14.31 -5.32
C GLY A 60 -3.63 -15.49 -4.71
N ARG A 61 -2.84 -15.27 -3.67
CA ARG A 61 -2.15 -16.35 -2.97
C ARG A 61 -2.18 -16.09 -1.48
N PRO A 62 -3.32 -16.31 -0.85
CA PRO A 62 -3.49 -15.92 0.56
C PRO A 62 -2.51 -16.62 1.51
N GLU A 63 -1.97 -17.76 1.11
CA GLU A 63 -0.96 -18.43 1.95
C GLU A 63 0.41 -17.78 1.86
N SER A 64 0.64 -16.89 0.89
CA SER A 64 1.93 -16.23 0.73
C SER A 64 1.92 -14.93 1.51
N THR A 65 2.52 -14.96 2.68
CA THR A 65 2.65 -13.78 3.52
C THR A 65 4.11 -13.36 3.58
N ASP A 66 4.33 -12.09 3.86
CA ASP A 66 5.67 -11.54 3.93
C ASP A 66 5.67 -10.35 4.88
N LEU A 67 6.84 -9.93 5.26
CA LEU A 67 7.01 -8.73 6.05
C LEU A 67 7.66 -7.69 5.15
N ARG A 68 7.00 -6.56 4.98
CA ARG A 68 7.54 -5.46 4.18
C ARG A 68 8.04 -4.37 5.09
N THR A 69 9.16 -3.79 4.71
CA THR A 69 9.79 -2.74 5.48
C THR A 69 10.05 -1.55 4.57
N TRP A 70 9.74 -0.38 5.06
CA TRP A 70 9.94 0.88 4.33
C TRP A 70 10.64 1.88 5.23
N ASN A 71 11.27 2.88 4.61
CA ASN A 71 11.72 4.02 5.38
C ASN A 71 10.50 4.72 5.97
N ALA A 72 10.56 5.09 7.24
CA ALA A 72 9.41 5.64 7.94
C ALA A 72 8.91 6.94 7.30
N HIS A 73 9.76 7.62 6.55
CA HIS A 73 9.39 8.88 5.91
C HIS A 73 9.05 8.73 4.43
N GLU A 74 9.10 7.53 3.91
CA GLU A 74 8.82 7.26 2.51
C GLU A 74 7.32 7.13 2.31
N ARG A 75 6.78 7.82 1.29
CA ARG A 75 5.35 7.70 1.00
C ARG A 75 5.11 6.54 0.06
N ILE A 76 4.09 5.79 0.36
CA ILE A 76 3.73 4.59 -0.39
C ILE A 76 2.40 4.82 -1.05
N ALA A 77 2.31 4.48 -2.34
CA ALA A 77 1.05 4.56 -3.06
C ALA A 77 0.24 3.30 -2.76
N VAL A 78 -0.95 3.48 -2.24
CA VAL A 78 -1.83 2.35 -1.91
C VAL A 78 -3.21 2.63 -2.43
N ARG A 79 -3.98 1.56 -2.59
CA ARG A 79 -5.38 1.63 -2.94
C ARG A 79 -6.22 1.32 -1.73
N ARG A 80 -7.18 2.17 -1.47
CA ARG A 80 -8.13 1.98 -0.39
C ARG A 80 -9.52 1.79 -0.96
N ALA A 81 -10.19 0.81 -0.42
CA ALA A 81 -11.56 0.56 -0.83
C ALA A 81 -12.52 1.57 -0.23
#